data_88d9823194f332f73aaab5946062fccc
#
_entry.id   88d9823194f332f73aaab5946062fccc
#
_cell.length_a   1.000
_cell.length_b   1.000
_cell.length_c   1.000
_cell.angle_alpha   90.00
_cell.angle_beta   90.00
_cell.angle_gamma   90.00
#
_symmetry.space_group_name_H-M   'P 1'
#
loop_
_entity.id
_entity.type
_entity.pdbx_description
1 polymer ?
#
loop_
_entity_poly.entity_id
_entity_poly.type
_entity_poly.pdbx_seq_one_letter_code
_entity_poly.pdbx_strand_id
1 'polypeptide(L)'
;MTKRMTGLAARAAAAAWLALLPVLAAPAWSAPAAASAQAAASPALQRVMGSGVLRVCIWPDYYGITYRHPRDETLSGLDIDLSNELAKDLGVRLRYVESSFQRLIGDLVAERCDVAMFAVAVVPQRRETLSFTQPYLQSDIYAIASRASRVVKRWEDIDQPGVVVAVQAGTSMEPVMREALKRARLRVVEPPATRERELESGRADVFMTDYPYSRRLLDNADWAQLIAPPRPFHILPYAYAIKRGDDAWLARLDDFVARIKRDGRLRAAAERHGLGAIVVP
;
A
#
# COMPACT_ATOMS: atom_id res chain seq x y z
N MET A 1 37.34 68.55 69.23
CA MET A 1 36.47 68.87 70.38
C MET A 1 35.61 67.64 70.66
N THR A 2 36.01 66.83 71.62
CA THR A 2 35.31 66.57 72.90
C THR A 2 33.85 66.14 72.75
N LYS A 3 33.34 65.05 73.22
CA LYS A 3 33.40 64.41 74.58
C LYS A 3 32.84 63.02 74.54
N ARG A 4 33.48 62.13 75.18
CA ARG A 4 33.17 60.96 76.00
C ARG A 4 31.77 61.02 76.65
N MET A 5 31.14 59.85 76.82
CA MET A 5 30.92 59.16 78.18
C MET A 5 29.95 57.97 77.94
N THR A 6 30.35 56.78 78.16
CA THR A 6 30.25 55.94 79.34
C THR A 6 28.81 55.61 79.82
N GLY A 7 28.52 54.36 79.93
CA GLY A 7 27.63 53.84 80.97
C GLY A 7 26.85 52.59 80.62
N LEU A 8 27.22 51.60 81.15
CA LEU A 8 26.73 50.66 82.16
C LEU A 8 25.93 49.45 81.66
N ALA A 9 26.39 48.37 82.18
CA ALA A 9 25.88 47.00 81.98
C ALA A 9 24.53 46.76 82.63
N ALA A 10 23.73 45.92 82.07
CA ALA A 10 22.73 45.12 82.82
C ALA A 10 22.62 43.75 82.20
N ARG A 11 22.98 42.76 83.00
CA ARG A 11 22.77 41.32 82.74
C ARG A 11 21.28 41.02 82.91
N ALA A 12 20.66 40.39 81.92
CA ALA A 12 19.40 39.68 82.19
C ALA A 12 19.48 38.32 81.44
N ALA A 13 19.34 37.27 82.21
CA ALA A 13 19.18 35.91 81.77
C ALA A 13 17.86 35.74 81.09
N ALA A 14 17.78 35.12 79.95
CA ALA A 14 16.54 34.69 79.35
C ALA A 14 16.67 33.28 78.75
N ALA A 15 15.73 32.50 79.19
CA ALA A 15 15.60 31.06 78.97
C ALA A 15 15.55 30.69 77.46
N ALA A 16 16.21 29.61 77.17
CA ALA A 16 16.12 28.95 75.88
C ALA A 16 14.78 28.20 75.76
N TRP A 17 13.96 28.66 74.82
CA TRP A 17 12.79 27.90 74.36
C TRP A 17 13.23 27.19 73.06
N LEU A 18 13.44 25.83 73.14
CA LEU A 18 13.57 24.94 71.96
C LEU A 18 12.15 24.81 71.34
N ALA A 19 11.89 25.52 70.27
CA ALA A 19 10.75 25.27 69.41
C ALA A 19 11.07 24.11 68.47
N LEU A 20 10.53 22.93 68.72
CA LEU A 20 10.45 21.83 67.75
C LEU A 20 9.51 22.23 66.65
N LEU A 21 10.01 22.53 65.45
CA LEU A 21 9.25 22.63 64.23
C LEU A 21 9.02 21.22 63.69
N PRO A 22 7.75 20.82 63.42
CA PRO A 22 7.49 19.57 62.73
C PRO A 22 7.92 19.70 61.24
N VAL A 23 8.84 18.86 60.83
CA VAL A 23 9.19 18.68 59.41
C VAL A 23 8.00 18.00 58.72
N LEU A 24 7.14 18.76 58.07
CA LEU A 24 6.13 18.24 57.16
C LEU A 24 6.85 17.63 55.95
N ALA A 25 6.99 16.29 55.96
CA ALA A 25 7.44 15.55 54.78
C ALA A 25 6.33 15.66 53.74
N ALA A 26 6.55 16.47 52.68
CA ALA A 26 5.70 16.50 51.51
C ALA A 26 5.83 15.16 50.77
N PRO A 27 4.73 14.49 50.37
CA PRO A 27 4.82 13.31 49.56
C PRO A 27 5.43 13.70 48.20
N ALA A 28 6.57 13.10 47.88
CA ALA A 28 7.13 13.17 46.54
C ALA A 28 6.17 12.47 45.58
N TRP A 29 5.39 13.23 44.86
CA TRP A 29 4.66 12.73 43.70
C TRP A 29 5.73 12.34 42.66
N SER A 30 6.04 11.05 42.60
CA SER A 30 6.78 10.48 41.46
C SER A 30 5.90 10.69 40.24
N ALA A 31 6.24 11.66 39.40
CA ALA A 31 5.67 11.77 38.06
C ALA A 31 5.91 10.41 37.36
N PRO A 32 4.88 9.83 36.73
CA PRO A 32 5.11 8.64 35.93
C PRO A 32 6.14 9.00 34.88
N ALA A 33 7.28 8.28 34.88
CA ALA A 33 8.26 8.36 33.82
C ALA A 33 7.48 8.11 32.51
N ALA A 34 7.34 9.16 31.70
CA ALA A 34 6.87 9.01 30.34
C ALA A 34 7.75 7.94 29.71
N ALA A 35 7.20 6.75 29.55
CA ALA A 35 7.83 5.71 28.75
C ALA A 35 7.98 6.33 27.37
N SER A 36 9.16 6.80 27.06
CA SER A 36 9.59 7.12 25.70
C SER A 36 9.36 5.82 24.94
N ALA A 37 8.26 5.76 24.17
CA ALA A 37 8.06 4.74 23.19
C ALA A 37 9.29 4.82 22.28
N GLN A 38 10.29 3.98 22.54
CA GLN A 38 11.38 3.77 21.63
C GLN A 38 10.72 3.39 20.32
N ALA A 39 10.80 4.30 19.35
CA ALA A 39 10.33 4.03 18.00
C ALA A 39 10.98 2.71 17.61
N ALA A 40 10.18 1.65 17.50
CA ALA A 40 10.67 0.32 17.20
C ALA A 40 11.53 0.43 15.95
N ALA A 41 12.78 -0.02 16.05
CA ALA A 41 13.72 0.10 14.94
C ALA A 41 13.14 -0.66 13.75
N SER A 42 12.84 0.06 12.67
CA SER A 42 12.35 -0.54 11.42
C SER A 42 13.48 -1.28 10.70
N PRO A 43 13.44 -2.61 10.63
CA PRO A 43 14.47 -3.37 9.91
C PRO A 43 14.52 -3.02 8.42
N ALA A 44 13.35 -2.78 7.80
CA ALA A 44 13.29 -2.40 6.38
C ALA A 44 13.89 -1.01 6.14
N LEU A 45 13.52 -0.01 6.97
CA LEU A 45 14.06 1.34 6.83
C LEU A 45 15.58 1.37 7.07
N GLN A 46 16.09 0.65 8.09
CA GLN A 46 17.52 0.53 8.34
C GLN A 46 18.26 -0.08 7.14
N ARG A 47 17.72 -1.14 6.56
CA ARG A 47 18.27 -1.79 5.36
C ARG A 47 18.29 -0.86 4.17
N VAL A 48 17.17 -0.17 3.89
CA VAL A 48 17.05 0.77 2.78
C VAL A 48 18.03 1.93 2.92
N MET A 49 18.06 2.58 4.09
CA MET A 49 18.95 3.72 4.33
C MET A 49 20.42 3.30 4.39
N GLY A 50 20.74 2.16 5.02
CA GLY A 50 22.09 1.66 5.13
C GLY A 50 22.69 1.18 3.81
N SER A 51 21.90 0.59 2.92
CA SER A 51 22.33 0.16 1.58
C SER A 51 22.26 1.27 0.53
N GLY A 52 21.50 2.34 0.77
CA GLY A 52 21.19 3.37 -0.20
C GLY A 52 20.35 2.85 -1.38
N VAL A 53 19.61 1.74 -1.19
CA VAL A 53 18.78 1.12 -2.25
C VAL A 53 17.42 0.74 -1.73
N LEU A 54 16.37 1.22 -2.38
CA LEU A 54 14.99 0.77 -2.23
C LEU A 54 14.69 -0.34 -3.23
N ARG A 55 14.31 -1.52 -2.76
CA ARG A 55 13.89 -2.65 -3.60
C ARG A 55 12.38 -2.67 -3.69
N VAL A 56 11.85 -2.51 -4.89
CA VAL A 56 10.40 -2.46 -5.15
C VAL A 56 9.97 -3.67 -5.94
N CYS A 57 9.09 -4.48 -5.38
CA CYS A 57 8.40 -5.54 -6.11
C CYS A 57 7.40 -4.94 -7.09
N ILE A 58 7.45 -5.37 -8.35
CA ILE A 58 6.54 -4.99 -9.43
C ILE A 58 6.04 -6.23 -10.18
N TRP A 59 4.88 -6.13 -10.82
CA TRP A 59 4.45 -7.11 -11.82
C TRP A 59 4.56 -6.48 -13.22
N PRO A 60 5.58 -6.87 -14.02
CA PRO A 60 5.91 -6.15 -15.25
C PRO A 60 4.88 -6.28 -16.38
N ASP A 61 3.88 -7.16 -16.24
CA ASP A 61 2.78 -7.32 -17.20
C ASP A 61 1.53 -6.46 -16.88
N TYR A 62 1.62 -5.54 -15.89
CA TYR A 62 0.46 -4.79 -15.43
C TYR A 62 0.32 -3.46 -16.17
N TYR A 63 -0.49 -3.46 -17.23
CA TYR A 63 -0.76 -2.27 -18.04
C TYR A 63 -1.22 -1.07 -17.20
N GLY A 64 -0.62 0.09 -17.49
CA GLY A 64 -0.91 1.36 -16.81
C GLY A 64 -0.34 1.50 -15.40
N ILE A 65 0.09 0.40 -14.76
CA ILE A 65 0.61 0.38 -13.38
C ILE A 65 2.12 0.15 -13.35
N THR A 66 2.60 -1.02 -13.83
CA THR A 66 4.02 -1.41 -13.82
C THR A 66 4.33 -2.23 -15.08
N TYR A 67 4.15 -1.62 -16.25
CA TYR A 67 4.26 -2.33 -17.53
C TYR A 67 5.67 -2.26 -18.10
N ARG A 68 6.22 -3.41 -18.48
CA ARG A 68 7.46 -3.53 -19.25
C ARG A 68 7.13 -3.59 -20.73
N HIS A 69 7.68 -2.68 -21.47
CA HIS A 69 7.48 -2.63 -22.92
C HIS A 69 8.27 -3.76 -23.61
N PRO A 70 7.64 -4.63 -24.42
CA PRO A 70 8.30 -5.85 -24.94
C PRO A 70 9.36 -5.59 -26.00
N ARG A 71 9.43 -4.37 -26.57
CA ARG A 71 10.40 -4.04 -27.63
C ARG A 71 11.72 -3.51 -27.08
N ASP A 72 11.68 -2.70 -26.03
CA ASP A 72 12.83 -1.95 -25.54
C ASP A 72 13.04 -2.16 -24.02
N GLU A 73 12.27 -3.06 -23.41
CA GLU A 73 12.34 -3.42 -21.98
C GLU A 73 12.10 -2.23 -21.02
N THR A 74 11.67 -1.07 -21.53
CA THR A 74 11.40 0.09 -20.68
C THR A 74 10.19 -0.16 -19.79
N LEU A 75 10.30 0.30 -18.51
CA LEU A 75 9.21 0.26 -17.55
C LEU A 75 8.42 1.57 -17.60
N SER A 76 7.10 1.45 -17.59
CA SER A 76 6.18 2.58 -17.54
C SER A 76 4.95 2.26 -16.69
N GLY A 77 4.28 3.30 -16.22
CA GLY A 77 3.05 3.16 -15.45
C GLY A 77 3.05 4.01 -14.18
N LEU A 78 1.88 4.09 -13.58
CA LEU A 78 1.64 4.90 -12.39
C LEU A 78 2.61 4.58 -11.25
N ASP A 79 2.74 3.29 -10.92
CA ASP A 79 3.59 2.87 -9.79
C ASP A 79 5.08 2.89 -10.13
N ILE A 80 5.45 2.90 -11.42
CA ILE A 80 6.82 3.21 -11.84
C ILE A 80 7.13 4.67 -11.53
N ASP A 81 6.25 5.61 -11.89
CA ASP A 81 6.42 7.02 -11.58
C ASP A 81 6.49 7.26 -10.06
N LEU A 82 5.54 6.70 -9.31
CA LEU A 82 5.45 6.92 -7.86
C LEU A 82 6.56 6.23 -7.08
N SER A 83 7.09 5.09 -7.54
CA SER A 83 8.25 4.46 -6.90
C SER A 83 9.54 5.28 -7.09
N ASN A 84 9.69 5.95 -8.23
CA ASN A 84 10.77 6.91 -8.43
C ASN A 84 10.65 8.12 -7.49
N GLU A 85 9.43 8.65 -7.30
CA GLU A 85 9.18 9.73 -6.33
C GLU A 85 9.46 9.27 -4.88
N LEU A 86 9.09 8.03 -4.51
CA LEU A 86 9.42 7.48 -3.19
C LEU A 86 10.92 7.34 -2.98
N ALA A 87 11.65 6.81 -3.95
CA ALA A 87 13.10 6.68 -3.86
C ALA A 87 13.80 8.05 -3.75
N LYS A 88 13.31 9.05 -4.48
CA LYS A 88 13.76 10.44 -4.40
C LYS A 88 13.48 11.05 -3.02
N ASP A 89 12.27 10.88 -2.49
CA ASP A 89 11.89 11.34 -1.13
C ASP A 89 12.73 10.69 -0.02
N LEU A 90 13.24 9.48 -0.25
CA LEU A 90 14.14 8.77 0.66
C LEU A 90 15.61 9.08 0.42
N GLY A 91 15.99 9.71 -0.68
CA GLY A 91 17.37 9.97 -1.06
C GLY A 91 18.17 8.71 -1.40
N VAL A 92 17.52 7.67 -1.96
CA VAL A 92 18.12 6.38 -2.26
C VAL A 92 17.94 6.00 -3.74
N ARG A 93 18.72 5.03 -4.21
CA ARG A 93 18.55 4.46 -5.54
C ARG A 93 17.39 3.47 -5.56
N LEU A 94 16.72 3.37 -6.71
CA LEU A 94 15.63 2.41 -6.93
C LEU A 94 16.15 1.15 -7.61
N ARG A 95 15.66 -0.02 -7.18
CA ARG A 95 15.86 -1.31 -7.84
C ARG A 95 14.54 -2.06 -7.88
N TYR A 96 14.10 -2.41 -9.09
CA TYR A 96 12.92 -3.25 -9.26
C TYR A 96 13.24 -4.73 -9.05
N VAL A 97 12.30 -5.43 -8.45
CA VAL A 97 12.28 -6.88 -8.26
C VAL A 97 11.03 -7.42 -8.95
N GLU A 98 11.22 -8.24 -9.97
CA GLU A 98 10.08 -8.84 -10.66
C GLU A 98 9.36 -9.83 -9.75
N SER A 99 8.06 -9.65 -9.66
CA SER A 99 7.13 -10.45 -8.85
C SER A 99 5.87 -10.76 -9.66
N SER A 100 4.83 -11.20 -8.98
CA SER A 100 3.48 -11.39 -9.51
C SER A 100 2.49 -11.43 -8.36
N PHE A 101 1.19 -11.37 -8.64
CA PHE A 101 0.19 -11.52 -7.59
C PHE A 101 0.29 -12.87 -6.86
N GLN A 102 0.68 -13.94 -7.56
CA GLN A 102 0.89 -15.26 -6.99
C GLN A 102 2.11 -15.32 -6.07
N ARG A 103 3.19 -14.60 -6.41
CA ARG A 103 4.44 -14.56 -5.62
C ARG A 103 4.48 -13.46 -4.56
N LEU A 104 3.57 -12.49 -4.60
CA LEU A 104 3.55 -11.29 -3.77
C LEU A 104 3.87 -11.57 -2.29
N ILE A 105 3.11 -12.47 -1.67
CA ILE A 105 3.27 -12.79 -0.24
C ILE A 105 4.64 -13.40 0.01
N GLY A 106 5.02 -14.41 -0.78
CA GLY A 106 6.31 -15.08 -0.65
C GLY A 106 7.50 -14.14 -0.82
N ASP A 107 7.42 -13.21 -1.78
CA ASP A 107 8.49 -12.25 -2.07
C ASP A 107 8.68 -11.22 -0.93
N LEU A 108 7.58 -10.73 -0.37
CA LEU A 108 7.62 -9.79 0.76
C LEU A 108 8.06 -10.48 2.07
N VAL A 109 7.54 -11.67 2.36
CA VAL A 109 7.90 -12.43 3.58
C VAL A 109 9.37 -12.84 3.55
N ALA A 110 9.88 -13.27 2.40
CA ALA A 110 11.29 -13.59 2.19
C ALA A 110 12.19 -12.35 2.04
N GLU A 111 11.63 -11.15 2.19
CA GLU A 111 12.35 -9.86 2.10
C GLU A 111 13.15 -9.69 0.79
N ARG A 112 12.62 -10.22 -0.33
CA ARG A 112 13.22 -10.00 -1.64
C ARG A 112 13.04 -8.55 -2.12
N CYS A 113 11.98 -7.90 -1.68
CA CYS A 113 11.75 -6.46 -1.83
C CYS A 113 11.32 -5.82 -0.51
N ASP A 114 11.43 -4.50 -0.43
CA ASP A 114 11.12 -3.72 0.75
C ASP A 114 9.65 -3.25 0.77
N VAL A 115 9.08 -3.13 -0.42
CA VAL A 115 7.68 -2.74 -0.65
C VAL A 115 7.21 -3.30 -1.99
N ALA A 116 5.93 -3.65 -2.08
CA ALA A 116 5.26 -3.99 -3.33
C ALA A 116 4.43 -2.79 -3.81
N MET A 117 4.74 -2.31 -5.03
CA MET A 117 4.08 -1.17 -5.66
C MET A 117 3.61 -1.60 -7.06
N PHE A 118 2.43 -2.25 -7.12
CA PHE A 118 1.75 -2.65 -8.36
C PHE A 118 0.24 -2.83 -8.14
N ALA A 119 -0.41 -1.77 -7.64
CA ALA A 119 -1.85 -1.71 -7.40
C ALA A 119 -2.38 -2.94 -6.65
N VAL A 120 -1.78 -3.24 -5.49
CA VAL A 120 -2.11 -4.43 -4.71
C VAL A 120 -3.47 -4.26 -4.05
N ALA A 121 -4.45 -5.08 -4.44
CA ALA A 121 -5.77 -5.09 -3.82
C ALA A 121 -5.70 -5.51 -2.35
N VAL A 122 -6.36 -4.74 -1.50
CA VAL A 122 -6.44 -4.97 -0.05
C VAL A 122 -7.57 -5.96 0.21
N VAL A 123 -7.22 -7.22 0.41
CA VAL A 123 -8.16 -8.31 0.69
C VAL A 123 -7.84 -8.99 2.03
N PRO A 124 -8.83 -9.61 2.72
CA PRO A 124 -8.63 -10.23 4.02
C PRO A 124 -7.45 -11.22 4.06
N GLN A 125 -7.36 -12.14 3.11
CA GLN A 125 -6.29 -13.15 3.05
C GLN A 125 -4.89 -12.53 3.03
N ARG A 126 -4.70 -11.43 2.31
CA ARG A 126 -3.40 -10.74 2.26
C ARG A 126 -3.09 -10.01 3.56
N ARG A 127 -4.11 -9.48 4.26
CA ARG A 127 -3.95 -8.80 5.57
C ARG A 127 -3.47 -9.72 6.68
N GLU A 128 -3.64 -11.02 6.56
CA GLU A 128 -3.11 -11.99 7.53
C GLU A 128 -1.57 -11.95 7.60
N THR A 129 -0.91 -11.66 6.48
CA THR A 129 0.55 -11.75 6.35
C THR A 129 1.21 -10.41 5.99
N LEU A 130 0.48 -9.50 5.36
CA LEU A 130 0.97 -8.22 4.88
C LEU A 130 0.31 -7.05 5.61
N SER A 131 1.06 -5.96 5.74
CA SER A 131 0.54 -4.64 6.11
C SER A 131 0.39 -3.79 4.86
N PHE A 132 -0.61 -2.91 4.86
CA PHE A 132 -0.97 -2.07 3.72
C PHE A 132 -0.98 -0.61 4.10
N THR A 133 -0.52 0.24 3.21
CA THR A 133 -0.71 1.68 3.33
C THR A 133 -2.19 2.06 3.23
N GLN A 134 -2.51 3.32 3.48
CA GLN A 134 -3.78 3.86 3.05
C GLN A 134 -3.95 3.66 1.54
N PRO A 135 -5.18 3.44 1.05
CA PRO A 135 -5.45 3.25 -0.37
C PRO A 135 -5.12 4.51 -1.17
N TYR A 136 -4.55 4.35 -2.36
CA TYR A 136 -4.30 5.44 -3.30
C TYR A 136 -5.14 5.33 -4.58
N LEU A 137 -5.58 4.11 -4.92
CA LEU A 137 -6.51 3.83 -6.01
C LEU A 137 -7.63 2.92 -5.52
N GLN A 138 -8.68 2.81 -6.32
CA GLN A 138 -9.71 1.77 -6.18
C GLN A 138 -10.20 1.33 -7.55
N SER A 139 -10.62 0.08 -7.70
CA SER A 139 -11.18 -0.41 -8.95
C SER A 139 -12.27 -1.43 -8.71
N ASP A 140 -13.24 -1.45 -9.61
CA ASP A 140 -14.18 -2.55 -9.73
C ASP A 140 -13.58 -3.66 -10.61
N ILE A 141 -14.27 -4.79 -10.67
CA ILE A 141 -13.97 -5.88 -11.58
C ILE A 141 -14.77 -5.68 -12.87
N TYR A 142 -14.07 -5.77 -13.98
CA TYR A 142 -14.60 -5.69 -15.34
C TYR A 142 -14.33 -7.01 -16.08
N ALA A 143 -14.99 -7.18 -17.23
CA ALA A 143 -14.72 -8.33 -18.09
C ALA A 143 -14.26 -7.86 -19.47
N ILE A 144 -13.40 -8.68 -20.10
CA ILE A 144 -13.01 -8.53 -21.50
C ILE A 144 -13.47 -9.75 -22.26
N ALA A 145 -14.20 -9.52 -23.35
CA ALA A 145 -14.58 -10.52 -24.33
C ALA A 145 -14.07 -10.12 -25.72
N SER A 146 -14.10 -11.04 -26.69
CA SER A 146 -13.87 -10.70 -28.08
C SER A 146 -15.06 -9.91 -28.64
N ARG A 147 -14.80 -8.87 -29.44
CA ARG A 147 -15.86 -8.15 -30.19
C ARG A 147 -16.65 -9.08 -31.11
N ALA A 148 -16.03 -10.15 -31.59
CA ALA A 148 -16.65 -11.18 -32.40
C ALA A 148 -17.40 -12.24 -31.59
N SER A 149 -17.37 -12.18 -30.25
CA SER A 149 -18.04 -13.14 -29.41
C SER A 149 -19.53 -13.22 -29.69
N ARG A 150 -20.05 -14.46 -29.80
CA ARG A 150 -21.48 -14.75 -29.89
C ARG A 150 -22.03 -15.26 -28.58
N VAL A 151 -21.16 -15.51 -27.60
CA VAL A 151 -21.48 -16.12 -26.30
C VAL A 151 -21.64 -15.07 -25.22
N VAL A 152 -20.64 -14.17 -25.05
CA VAL A 152 -20.64 -13.15 -24.01
C VAL A 152 -20.60 -11.75 -24.66
N LYS A 153 -21.69 -10.99 -24.52
CA LYS A 153 -21.83 -9.62 -25.04
C LYS A 153 -22.11 -8.59 -23.95
N ARG A 154 -22.64 -9.03 -22.83
CA ARG A 154 -23.01 -8.20 -21.67
C ARG A 154 -22.74 -8.98 -20.38
N TRP A 155 -22.82 -8.28 -19.26
CA TRP A 155 -22.45 -8.84 -17.95
C TRP A 155 -23.27 -10.07 -17.57
N GLU A 156 -24.56 -10.07 -17.89
CA GLU A 156 -25.51 -11.14 -17.57
C GLU A 156 -25.22 -12.45 -18.34
N ASP A 157 -24.44 -12.37 -19.40
CA ASP A 157 -24.05 -13.53 -20.21
C ASP A 157 -22.88 -14.29 -19.57
N ILE A 158 -22.17 -13.71 -18.59
CA ILE A 158 -20.93 -14.28 -18.04
C ILE A 158 -21.19 -15.56 -17.24
N ASP A 159 -22.21 -15.54 -16.36
CA ASP A 159 -22.51 -16.72 -15.54
C ASP A 159 -23.60 -17.60 -16.18
N GLN A 160 -23.33 -18.13 -17.39
CA GLN A 160 -24.22 -19.03 -18.08
C GLN A 160 -23.60 -20.44 -18.25
N PRO A 161 -24.41 -21.52 -18.35
CA PRO A 161 -23.92 -22.86 -18.63
C PRO A 161 -23.08 -22.90 -19.91
N GLY A 162 -21.93 -23.54 -19.83
CA GLY A 162 -21.00 -23.66 -20.97
C GLY A 162 -20.00 -22.52 -21.12
N VAL A 163 -20.23 -21.35 -20.48
CA VAL A 163 -19.29 -20.24 -20.50
C VAL A 163 -18.04 -20.56 -19.67
N VAL A 164 -16.87 -20.20 -20.22
CA VAL A 164 -15.58 -20.32 -19.54
C VAL A 164 -15.06 -18.93 -19.21
N VAL A 165 -14.93 -18.64 -17.91
CA VAL A 165 -14.48 -17.37 -17.38
C VAL A 165 -13.03 -17.50 -16.91
N ALA A 166 -12.07 -16.79 -17.52
CA ALA A 166 -10.67 -16.84 -17.12
C ALA A 166 -10.34 -15.75 -16.08
N VAL A 167 -9.49 -16.10 -15.12
CA VAL A 167 -8.87 -15.18 -14.16
C VAL A 167 -7.38 -15.47 -14.06
N GLN A 168 -6.57 -14.44 -13.79
CA GLN A 168 -5.15 -14.63 -13.52
C GLN A 168 -4.94 -15.15 -12.10
N ALA A 169 -4.13 -16.20 -11.95
CA ALA A 169 -3.79 -16.80 -10.67
C ALA A 169 -3.25 -15.76 -9.66
N GLY A 170 -3.68 -15.88 -8.41
CA GLY A 170 -3.25 -15.03 -7.31
C GLY A 170 -3.82 -13.61 -7.31
N THR A 171 -4.57 -13.19 -8.36
CA THR A 171 -5.30 -11.92 -8.32
C THR A 171 -6.50 -11.99 -7.39
N SER A 172 -7.01 -10.82 -6.97
CA SER A 172 -8.26 -10.74 -6.19
C SER A 172 -9.49 -11.23 -6.95
N MET A 173 -9.44 -11.25 -8.29
CA MET A 173 -10.52 -11.75 -9.13
C MET A 173 -10.75 -13.26 -8.95
N GLU A 174 -9.72 -14.04 -8.66
CA GLU A 174 -9.85 -15.48 -8.50
C GLU A 174 -10.83 -15.88 -7.39
N PRO A 175 -10.64 -15.50 -6.12
CA PRO A 175 -11.58 -15.85 -5.06
C PRO A 175 -12.96 -15.22 -5.26
N VAL A 176 -13.04 -13.99 -5.76
CA VAL A 176 -14.32 -13.32 -6.01
C VAL A 176 -15.13 -14.06 -7.07
N MET A 177 -14.53 -14.44 -8.19
CA MET A 177 -15.24 -15.14 -9.24
C MET A 177 -15.53 -16.60 -8.88
N ARG A 178 -14.69 -17.23 -8.09
CA ARG A 178 -14.96 -18.57 -7.54
C ARG A 178 -16.22 -18.58 -6.68
N GLU A 179 -16.47 -17.53 -5.94
CA GLU A 179 -17.67 -17.36 -5.12
C GLU A 179 -18.88 -16.91 -5.95
N ALA A 180 -18.68 -15.98 -6.89
CA ALA A 180 -19.76 -15.35 -7.65
C ALA A 180 -20.37 -16.27 -8.71
N LEU A 181 -19.55 -17.05 -9.44
CA LEU A 181 -20.01 -17.93 -10.51
C LEU A 181 -20.77 -19.13 -9.96
N LYS A 182 -21.96 -19.37 -10.52
CA LYS A 182 -22.83 -20.51 -10.14
C LYS A 182 -23.02 -21.51 -11.28
N ARG A 183 -22.92 -21.05 -12.53
CA ARG A 183 -23.27 -21.81 -13.73
C ARG A 183 -22.11 -21.90 -14.72
N ALA A 184 -21.29 -20.86 -14.82
CA ALA A 184 -20.12 -20.80 -15.68
C ALA A 184 -18.94 -21.55 -15.04
N ARG A 185 -17.99 -21.97 -15.87
CA ARG A 185 -16.75 -22.61 -15.43
C ARG A 185 -15.64 -21.58 -15.23
N LEU A 186 -15.07 -21.54 -14.03
CA LEU A 186 -13.87 -20.73 -13.76
C LEU A 186 -12.61 -21.44 -14.27
N ARG A 187 -11.78 -20.70 -15.02
CA ARG A 187 -10.45 -21.10 -15.46
C ARG A 187 -9.40 -20.20 -14.86
N VAL A 188 -8.61 -20.72 -13.94
CA VAL A 188 -7.46 -20.03 -13.37
C VAL A 188 -6.28 -20.19 -14.34
N VAL A 189 -5.69 -19.06 -14.73
CA VAL A 189 -4.61 -18.99 -15.71
C VAL A 189 -3.30 -18.67 -14.98
N GLU A 190 -2.33 -19.58 -15.10
CA GLU A 190 -1.01 -19.45 -14.50
C GLU A 190 0.05 -19.13 -15.56
N PRO A 191 1.09 -18.34 -15.22
CA PRO A 191 2.22 -18.12 -16.11
C PRO A 191 2.88 -19.44 -16.54
N PRO A 192 3.35 -19.54 -17.79
CA PRO A 192 3.49 -18.50 -18.82
C PRO A 192 2.22 -18.25 -19.67
N ALA A 193 1.10 -18.91 -19.40
CA ALA A 193 -0.16 -18.65 -20.07
C ALA A 193 -0.72 -17.28 -19.68
N THR A 194 -1.44 -16.63 -20.61
CA THR A 194 -2.10 -15.35 -20.37
C THR A 194 -3.59 -15.45 -20.67
N ARG A 195 -4.39 -14.62 -19.99
CA ARG A 195 -5.85 -14.56 -20.18
C ARG A 195 -6.22 -14.22 -21.63
N GLU A 196 -5.43 -13.35 -22.24
CA GLU A 196 -5.58 -12.93 -23.62
C GLU A 196 -5.46 -14.13 -24.57
N ARG A 197 -4.40 -14.94 -24.42
CA ARG A 197 -4.19 -16.16 -25.22
C ARG A 197 -5.27 -17.21 -24.98
N GLU A 198 -5.80 -17.30 -23.76
CA GLU A 198 -6.93 -18.19 -23.48
C GLU A 198 -8.18 -17.76 -24.23
N LEU A 199 -8.45 -16.44 -24.28
CA LEU A 199 -9.58 -15.87 -25.00
C LEU A 199 -9.38 -15.97 -26.54
N GLU A 200 -8.22 -15.57 -27.06
CA GLU A 200 -7.90 -15.63 -28.49
C GLU A 200 -7.95 -17.04 -29.07
N SER A 201 -7.55 -18.03 -28.27
CA SER A 201 -7.59 -19.47 -28.67
C SER A 201 -8.95 -20.14 -28.46
N GLY A 202 -9.95 -19.42 -27.95
CA GLY A 202 -11.28 -19.97 -27.67
C GLY A 202 -11.31 -20.93 -26.46
N ARG A 203 -10.26 -20.99 -25.64
CA ARG A 203 -10.26 -21.79 -24.41
C ARG A 203 -10.95 -21.08 -23.24
N ALA A 204 -11.19 -19.76 -23.37
CA ALA A 204 -12.07 -18.97 -22.54
C ALA A 204 -12.99 -18.11 -23.41
N ASP A 205 -14.17 -17.80 -22.94
CA ASP A 205 -15.13 -16.94 -23.63
C ASP A 205 -14.99 -15.48 -23.16
N VAL A 206 -14.48 -15.28 -21.96
CA VAL A 206 -14.33 -14.00 -21.30
C VAL A 206 -13.23 -14.10 -20.24
N PHE A 207 -12.53 -13.01 -19.95
CA PHE A 207 -11.67 -12.93 -18.77
C PHE A 207 -11.98 -11.72 -17.91
N MET A 208 -11.75 -11.91 -16.59
CA MET A 208 -11.96 -10.84 -15.63
C MET A 208 -10.67 -10.02 -15.45
N THR A 209 -10.86 -8.72 -15.25
CA THR A 209 -9.78 -7.74 -15.10
C THR A 209 -10.25 -6.56 -14.25
N ASP A 210 -9.42 -5.54 -14.14
CA ASP A 210 -9.72 -4.29 -13.47
C ASP A 210 -9.65 -3.08 -14.43
N TYR A 211 -9.90 -1.89 -13.90
CA TYR A 211 -9.88 -0.67 -14.70
C TYR A 211 -8.51 -0.39 -15.33
N PRO A 212 -7.37 -0.41 -14.60
CA PRO A 212 -6.07 -0.10 -15.18
C PRO A 212 -5.74 -1.00 -16.37
N TYR A 213 -5.85 -2.29 -16.17
CA TYR A 213 -5.53 -3.28 -17.20
C TYR A 213 -6.47 -3.16 -18.42
N SER A 214 -7.78 -3.02 -18.17
CA SER A 214 -8.78 -2.93 -19.25
C SER A 214 -8.55 -1.70 -20.13
N ARG A 215 -8.31 -0.53 -19.54
CA ARG A 215 -8.08 0.71 -20.29
C ARG A 215 -6.92 0.58 -21.26
N ARG A 216 -5.77 0.11 -20.74
CA ARG A 216 -4.57 0.01 -21.57
C ARG A 216 -4.65 -1.12 -22.58
N LEU A 217 -5.35 -2.22 -22.26
CA LEU A 217 -5.58 -3.30 -23.22
C LEU A 217 -6.42 -2.82 -24.40
N LEU A 218 -7.50 -2.08 -24.15
CA LEU A 218 -8.36 -1.56 -25.22
C LEU A 218 -7.65 -0.60 -26.17
N ASP A 219 -6.65 0.13 -25.69
CA ASP A 219 -5.81 1.00 -26.53
C ASP A 219 -4.88 0.23 -27.47
N ASN A 220 -4.66 -1.08 -27.24
CA ASN A 220 -3.68 -1.89 -27.96
C ASN A 220 -4.25 -3.18 -28.59
N ALA A 221 -5.54 -3.45 -28.40
CA ALA A 221 -6.18 -4.70 -28.83
C ALA A 221 -7.54 -4.44 -29.46
N ASP A 222 -7.57 -4.24 -30.77
CA ASP A 222 -8.80 -3.93 -31.53
C ASP A 222 -9.85 -5.04 -31.44
N TRP A 223 -9.44 -6.27 -31.18
CA TRP A 223 -10.33 -7.41 -30.99
C TRP A 223 -11.09 -7.39 -29.65
N ALA A 224 -10.60 -6.62 -28.66
CA ALA A 224 -11.12 -6.64 -27.28
C ALA A 224 -12.36 -5.74 -27.13
N GLN A 225 -13.30 -6.21 -26.33
CA GLN A 225 -14.49 -5.49 -25.90
C GLN A 225 -14.58 -5.49 -24.39
N LEU A 226 -14.73 -4.28 -23.79
CA LEU A 226 -14.99 -4.15 -22.35
C LEU A 226 -16.46 -4.46 -22.08
N ILE A 227 -16.67 -5.25 -21.05
CA ILE A 227 -17.99 -5.51 -20.47
C ILE A 227 -17.95 -5.06 -19.02
N ALA A 228 -18.62 -3.94 -18.76
CA ALA A 228 -18.75 -3.40 -17.41
C ALA A 228 -19.95 -4.01 -16.68
N PRO A 229 -19.88 -4.19 -15.36
CA PRO A 229 -21.06 -4.53 -14.58
C PRO A 229 -22.09 -3.39 -14.62
N PRO A 230 -23.40 -3.68 -14.63
CA PRO A 230 -24.45 -2.67 -14.70
C PRO A 230 -24.58 -1.80 -13.44
N ARG A 231 -23.93 -2.23 -12.37
CA ARG A 231 -23.80 -1.54 -11.08
C ARG A 231 -22.48 -1.98 -10.44
N PRO A 232 -21.94 -1.26 -9.44
CA PRO A 232 -20.74 -1.70 -8.74
C PRO A 232 -20.85 -3.17 -8.31
N PHE A 233 -19.87 -3.97 -8.72
CA PHE A 233 -19.86 -5.42 -8.49
C PHE A 233 -18.98 -5.79 -7.31
N HIS A 234 -17.71 -5.37 -7.34
CA HIS A 234 -16.75 -5.68 -6.29
C HIS A 234 -15.62 -4.66 -6.28
N ILE A 235 -15.89 -3.46 -5.74
CA ILE A 235 -14.89 -2.40 -5.64
C ILE A 235 -13.86 -2.76 -4.56
N LEU A 236 -12.59 -2.79 -4.94
CA LEU A 236 -11.47 -3.04 -4.05
C LEU A 236 -10.53 -1.83 -4.00
N PRO A 237 -10.10 -1.43 -2.78
CA PRO A 237 -9.03 -0.45 -2.63
C PRO A 237 -7.68 -1.06 -2.98
N TYR A 238 -6.80 -0.27 -3.61
CA TYR A 238 -5.42 -0.60 -3.91
C TYR A 238 -4.48 0.20 -3.03
N ALA A 239 -3.49 -0.49 -2.46
CA ALA A 239 -2.51 0.09 -1.56
C ALA A 239 -1.12 -0.52 -1.80
N TYR A 240 -0.07 0.13 -1.31
CA TYR A 240 1.24 -0.50 -1.24
C TYR A 240 1.27 -1.51 -0.11
N ALA A 241 2.00 -2.60 -0.33
CA ALA A 241 2.06 -3.70 0.63
C ALA A 241 3.50 -3.93 1.10
N ILE A 242 3.63 -4.25 2.37
CA ILE A 242 4.89 -4.66 3.01
C ILE A 242 4.69 -5.94 3.82
N LYS A 243 5.79 -6.59 4.19
CA LYS A 243 5.78 -7.64 5.20
C LYS A 243 5.19 -7.09 6.51
N ARG A 244 4.29 -7.84 7.13
CA ARG A 244 3.67 -7.46 8.40
C ARG A 244 4.69 -7.37 9.52
N GLY A 245 4.49 -6.41 10.44
CA GLY A 245 5.28 -6.27 11.67
C GLY A 245 6.38 -5.20 11.63
N ASP A 246 6.47 -4.41 10.55
CA ASP A 246 7.33 -3.22 10.48
C ASP A 246 6.48 -1.95 10.43
N ASP A 247 5.92 -1.57 11.57
CA ASP A 247 4.97 -0.46 11.67
C ASP A 247 5.65 0.90 11.37
N ALA A 248 6.93 1.05 11.68
CA ALA A 248 7.65 2.28 11.38
C ALA A 248 7.92 2.44 9.86
N TRP A 249 8.18 1.35 9.15
CA TRP A 249 8.25 1.36 7.68
C TRP A 249 6.88 1.65 7.07
N LEU A 250 5.82 1.01 7.58
CA LEU A 250 4.46 1.28 7.16
C LEU A 250 4.11 2.75 7.32
N ALA A 251 4.36 3.34 8.49
CA ALA A 251 4.11 4.75 8.77
C ALA A 251 4.86 5.68 7.79
N ARG A 252 6.11 5.34 7.43
CA ARG A 252 6.89 6.10 6.45
C ARG A 252 6.26 6.08 5.06
N LEU A 253 5.74 4.92 4.64
CA LEU A 253 5.05 4.75 3.36
C LEU A 253 3.67 5.43 3.36
N ASP A 254 2.94 5.33 4.47
CA ASP A 254 1.65 6.04 4.63
C ASP A 254 1.81 7.56 4.55
N ASP A 255 2.86 8.08 5.18
CA ASP A 255 3.20 9.50 5.09
C ASP A 255 3.55 9.91 3.65
N PHE A 256 4.27 9.06 2.90
CA PHE A 256 4.50 9.27 1.48
C PHE A 256 3.18 9.31 0.69
N VAL A 257 2.29 8.32 0.88
CA VAL A 257 0.98 8.29 0.20
C VAL A 257 0.15 9.53 0.53
N ALA A 258 0.11 9.92 1.80
CA ALA A 258 -0.58 11.15 2.23
C ALA A 258 0.00 12.41 1.57
N ARG A 259 1.33 12.50 1.41
CA ARG A 259 1.97 13.65 0.75
C ARG A 259 1.62 13.70 -0.74
N ILE A 260 1.79 12.60 -1.48
CA ILE A 260 1.52 12.59 -2.93
C ILE A 260 0.04 12.84 -3.27
N LYS A 261 -0.88 12.52 -2.36
CA LYS A 261 -2.29 12.90 -2.47
C LYS A 261 -2.47 14.42 -2.33
N ARG A 262 -1.87 15.00 -1.29
CA ARG A 262 -2.03 16.43 -0.98
C ARG A 262 -1.33 17.36 -1.98
N ASP A 263 -0.14 17.00 -2.44
CA ASP A 263 0.68 17.82 -3.34
C ASP A 263 0.36 17.60 -4.83
N GLY A 264 -0.55 16.68 -5.14
CA GLY A 264 -1.04 16.42 -6.49
C GLY A 264 -0.19 15.45 -7.33
N ARG A 265 0.95 14.95 -6.82
CA ARG A 265 1.80 13.99 -7.56
C ARG A 265 1.04 12.73 -7.94
N LEU A 266 0.21 12.19 -7.04
CA LEU A 266 -0.63 11.03 -7.35
C LEU A 266 -1.59 11.33 -8.50
N ARG A 267 -2.31 12.45 -8.45
CA ARG A 267 -3.27 12.82 -9.50
C ARG A 267 -2.58 13.04 -10.84
N ALA A 268 -1.49 13.80 -10.85
CA ALA A 268 -0.73 14.05 -12.08
C ALA A 268 -0.17 12.75 -12.70
N ALA A 269 0.35 11.84 -11.89
CA ALA A 269 0.80 10.53 -12.36
C ALA A 269 -0.37 9.69 -12.90
N ALA A 270 -1.51 9.65 -12.18
CA ALA A 270 -2.68 8.91 -12.61
C ALA A 270 -3.25 9.43 -13.94
N GLU A 271 -3.31 10.73 -14.13
CA GLU A 271 -3.78 11.37 -15.37
C GLU A 271 -2.89 11.02 -16.57
N ARG A 272 -1.55 11.02 -16.40
CA ARG A 272 -0.61 10.60 -17.47
C ARG A 272 -0.86 9.17 -17.96
N HIS A 273 -1.34 8.30 -17.08
CA HIS A 273 -1.61 6.90 -17.40
C HIS A 273 -3.10 6.59 -17.60
N GLY A 274 -3.97 7.61 -17.71
CA GLY A 274 -5.42 7.43 -17.94
C GLY A 274 -6.17 6.85 -16.74
N LEU A 275 -5.62 6.99 -15.53
CA LEU A 275 -6.14 6.38 -14.29
C LEU A 275 -6.75 7.41 -13.32
N GLY A 276 -6.89 8.68 -13.72
CA GLY A 276 -7.44 9.73 -12.86
C GLY A 276 -8.79 9.42 -12.24
N ALA A 277 -9.64 8.66 -12.95
CA ALA A 277 -10.99 8.31 -12.50
C ALA A 277 -11.02 7.35 -11.28
N ILE A 278 -9.93 6.64 -11.01
CA ILE A 278 -9.86 5.64 -9.94
C ILE A 278 -8.98 6.06 -8.76
N VAL A 279 -8.51 7.32 -8.74
CA VAL A 279 -7.75 7.89 -7.63
C VAL A 279 -8.65 8.03 -6.40
N VAL A 280 -8.17 7.56 -5.27
CA VAL A 280 -8.82 7.77 -3.95
C VAL A 280 -8.31 9.08 -3.35
N PRO A 281 -9.20 9.98 -2.92
CA PRO A 281 -8.83 11.24 -2.26
C PRO A 281 -7.98 11.10 -1.02
#